data_4c871d12a94029fd28fac5c497862c21
#
_entry.id   4c871d12a94029fd28fac5c497862c21
#
_cell.length_a   1.000
_cell.length_b   1.000
_cell.length_c   1.000
_cell.angle_alpha   90.00
_cell.angle_beta   90.00
_cell.angle_gamma   90.00
#
_symmetry.space_group_name_H-M   'P 1'
#
loop_
_entity.id
_entity.type
_entity.pdbx_description
1 polymer ?
#
loop_
_entity_poly.entity_id
_entity_poly.type
_entity_poly.pdbx_seq_one_letter_code
_entity_poly.pdbx_strand_id
1 'polypeptide(L)'
;MSKCSVGLLALSSLFLSTAAFAQEKIKVGVTATLEGTYTVLGEDGMRGHQTALNVLGKKVGDKELEFIVASTDATPDSAVRAVRKLIEQDKVQILLSPLSGDEGIAVKNFAKTHPELTFINAASGAQETTYVDPAPNFFRYNMDGAQWQVGLGKYAYEEKKYRKIATVGEDYSFIYTQVFGLVLEFCGAGGQVTNRQWVPLGTKDFASVIAALPDDVDAIYLGLGGADAVNFLNQYQQAGGKAHLMGGSIMIDQTILSSKGNAKNALVGTIAASGQADTWEDPGWQKFVKAYQDAFPPNKRFPSPSLLATNYYGSTMALILALRAVNGDLSNNQAKYKEALAKIEIDAPNGKIKLDANRQAIGTNFVTEVVDDGKGALFSKVVKVIPNVNQTLGYDPAVFSKIGLPSRTVPECKKY
;
A
#
# COMPACT_ATOMS: atom_id res chain seq x y z
N MET A 1 82.29 22.36 47.92
CA MET A 1 81.27 21.31 48.07
C MET A 1 79.88 22.00 47.90
N SER A 2 79.33 21.96 46.76
CA SER A 2 78.03 22.59 46.45
C SER A 2 77.10 21.50 45.93
N LYS A 3 75.97 21.28 46.60
CA LYS A 3 74.94 20.33 46.22
C LYS A 3 73.89 21.03 45.34
N CYS A 4 73.84 20.70 44.07
CA CYS A 4 72.70 21.03 43.18
C CYS A 4 71.54 20.11 43.44
N SER A 5 70.38 20.66 43.81
CA SER A 5 69.10 19.94 43.84
C SER A 5 68.32 20.20 42.54
N VAL A 6 68.07 19.14 41.83
CA VAL A 6 67.21 19.19 40.60
C VAL A 6 65.78 18.92 41.03
N GLY A 7 64.92 19.91 40.84
CA GLY A 7 63.48 19.76 41.05
C GLY A 7 62.81 19.17 39.85
N LEU A 8 62.14 18.01 40.00
CA LEU A 8 61.26 17.41 38.95
C LEU A 8 59.89 18.05 39.00
N LEU A 9 59.57 18.82 37.97
CA LEU A 9 58.18 19.25 37.73
C LEU A 9 57.40 18.10 37.02
N ALA A 10 56.46 17.53 37.73
CA ALA A 10 55.51 16.59 37.18
C ALA A 10 54.39 17.37 36.49
N LEU A 11 54.34 17.38 35.14
CA LEU A 11 53.19 17.83 34.33
C LEU A 11 52.09 16.76 34.40
N SER A 12 51.05 17.03 35.19
CA SER A 12 49.80 16.23 35.16
C SER A 12 48.96 16.66 33.94
N SER A 13 49.01 15.87 32.84
CA SER A 13 48.11 16.01 31.71
C SER A 13 46.73 15.50 32.09
N LEU A 14 45.76 16.41 32.29
CA LEU A 14 44.34 16.09 32.37
C LEU A 14 43.88 15.63 30.97
N PHE A 15 43.69 14.33 30.77
CA PHE A 15 42.91 13.80 29.67
C PHE A 15 41.44 14.09 29.91
N LEU A 16 40.90 15.15 29.30
CA LEU A 16 39.44 15.30 29.12
C LEU A 16 38.99 14.20 28.18
N SER A 17 38.47 13.11 28.70
CA SER A 17 37.71 12.14 27.94
C SER A 17 36.42 12.82 27.49
N THR A 18 36.35 13.29 26.26
CA THR A 18 35.09 13.63 25.61
C THR A 18 34.34 12.31 25.43
N ALA A 19 33.44 12.00 26.36
CA ALA A 19 32.46 10.95 26.14
C ALA A 19 31.66 11.36 24.91
N ALA A 20 31.92 10.75 23.76
CA ALA A 20 31.06 10.83 22.61
C ALA A 20 29.71 10.23 23.04
N PHE A 21 28.73 11.06 23.34
CA PHE A 21 27.37 10.60 23.53
C PHE A 21 26.96 9.92 22.23
N ALA A 22 26.88 8.59 22.21
CA ALA A 22 26.31 7.85 21.10
C ALA A 22 24.88 8.38 20.92
N GLN A 23 24.63 8.96 19.77
CA GLN A 23 23.30 9.48 19.42
C GLN A 23 22.28 8.35 19.61
N GLU A 24 21.26 8.58 20.45
CA GLU A 24 20.21 7.58 20.68
C GLU A 24 19.48 7.28 19.39
N LYS A 25 19.34 6.00 19.05
CA LYS A 25 18.69 5.55 17.82
C LYS A 25 17.34 4.94 18.11
N ILE A 26 16.35 5.27 17.27
CA ILE A 26 15.09 4.55 17.21
C ILE A 26 15.16 3.61 16.02
N LYS A 27 15.10 2.29 16.25
CA LYS A 27 15.14 1.27 15.22
C LYS A 27 13.74 0.99 14.70
N VAL A 28 13.57 1.08 13.39
CA VAL A 28 12.32 0.81 12.66
C VAL A 28 12.54 -0.35 11.71
N GLY A 29 11.78 -1.43 11.88
CA GLY A 29 11.74 -2.54 10.93
C GLY A 29 10.80 -2.22 9.77
N VAL A 30 11.25 -2.50 8.55
CA VAL A 30 10.44 -2.35 7.34
C VAL A 30 10.37 -3.69 6.64
N THR A 31 9.17 -4.18 6.33
CA THR A 31 9.05 -5.32 5.42
C THR A 31 8.60 -4.87 4.03
N ALA A 32 9.15 -5.52 3.02
CA ALA A 32 8.75 -5.31 1.63
C ALA A 32 8.78 -6.64 0.88
N THR A 33 7.81 -6.85 -0.01
CA THR A 33 7.77 -8.04 -0.86
C THR A 33 8.80 -7.86 -1.99
N LEU A 34 9.98 -8.45 -1.78
CA LEU A 34 11.11 -8.35 -2.72
C LEU A 34 11.39 -9.68 -3.43
N GLU A 35 10.50 -10.65 -3.26
CA GLU A 35 10.54 -11.98 -3.86
C GLU A 35 9.17 -12.34 -4.45
N GLY A 36 9.14 -13.22 -5.47
CA GLY A 36 7.90 -13.73 -6.07
C GLY A 36 7.18 -12.74 -6.99
N THR A 37 5.87 -12.97 -7.17
CA THR A 37 5.01 -12.28 -8.14
C THR A 37 4.97 -10.75 -7.94
N TYR A 38 5.06 -10.30 -6.70
CA TYR A 38 4.90 -8.89 -6.34
C TYR A 38 6.22 -8.13 -6.11
N THR A 39 7.35 -8.68 -6.56
CA THR A 39 8.66 -8.04 -6.41
C THR A 39 8.65 -6.60 -6.92
N VAL A 40 8.11 -6.36 -8.10
CA VAL A 40 8.05 -5.02 -8.71
C VAL A 40 7.25 -4.02 -7.87
N LEU A 41 6.20 -4.49 -7.20
CA LEU A 41 5.38 -3.68 -6.30
C LEU A 41 6.15 -3.32 -5.03
N GLY A 42 6.80 -4.30 -4.41
CA GLY A 42 7.63 -4.10 -3.22
C GLY A 42 8.80 -3.17 -3.45
N GLU A 43 9.51 -3.32 -4.57
CA GLU A 43 10.60 -2.43 -4.96
C GLU A 43 10.12 -0.98 -5.10
N ASP A 44 8.95 -0.75 -5.71
CA ASP A 44 8.43 0.62 -5.84
C ASP A 44 7.91 1.16 -4.50
N GLY A 45 7.33 0.31 -3.67
CA GLY A 45 7.01 0.65 -2.29
C GLY A 45 8.23 1.17 -1.53
N MET A 46 9.37 0.49 -1.66
CA MET A 46 10.63 0.93 -1.06
C MET A 46 11.16 2.24 -1.65
N ARG A 47 10.93 2.51 -2.94
CA ARG A 47 11.21 3.85 -3.53
C ARG A 47 10.36 4.93 -2.89
N GLY A 48 9.07 4.67 -2.65
CA GLY A 48 8.19 5.58 -1.92
C GLY A 48 8.66 5.84 -0.49
N HIS A 49 9.03 4.79 0.24
CA HIS A 49 9.63 4.89 1.57
C HIS A 49 10.89 5.77 1.56
N GLN A 50 11.83 5.48 0.67
CA GLN A 50 13.07 6.26 0.55
C GLN A 50 12.81 7.73 0.18
N THR A 51 11.81 7.99 -0.68
CA THR A 51 11.40 9.36 -1.03
C THR A 51 10.88 10.11 0.21
N ALA A 52 10.09 9.45 1.07
CA ALA A 52 9.64 10.04 2.33
C ALA A 52 10.82 10.39 3.25
N LEU A 53 11.82 9.51 3.34
CA LEU A 53 13.02 9.77 4.14
C LEU A 53 13.84 10.94 3.59
N ASN A 54 13.91 11.09 2.28
CA ASN A 54 14.61 12.22 1.65
C ASN A 54 13.90 13.55 1.91
N VAL A 55 12.56 13.55 1.90
CA VAL A 55 11.74 14.75 2.12
C VAL A 55 11.68 15.13 3.61
N LEU A 56 11.48 14.16 4.48
CA LEU A 56 11.24 14.40 5.89
C LEU A 56 12.53 14.32 6.75
N GLY A 57 13.56 13.63 6.26
CA GLY A 57 14.77 13.33 7.03
C GLY A 57 14.56 12.21 8.05
N LYS A 58 15.66 11.79 8.68
CA LYS A 58 15.72 10.64 9.61
C LYS A 58 15.94 11.08 11.06
N LYS A 59 15.54 12.30 11.43
CA LYS A 59 15.73 12.82 12.81
C LYS A 59 14.41 13.16 13.48
N VAL A 60 14.34 12.83 14.76
CA VAL A 60 13.25 13.13 15.67
C VAL A 60 13.86 13.68 16.97
N GLY A 61 13.83 15.00 17.14
CA GLY A 61 14.63 15.65 18.18
C GLY A 61 16.12 15.38 17.97
N ASP A 62 16.78 14.89 19.00
CA ASP A 62 18.19 14.47 19.01
C ASP A 62 18.42 13.00 18.65
N LYS A 63 17.32 12.23 18.42
CA LYS A 63 17.40 10.81 18.03
C LYS A 63 17.49 10.64 16.53
N GLU A 64 18.22 9.61 16.09
CA GLU A 64 18.27 9.19 14.69
C GLU A 64 17.37 7.98 14.44
N LEU A 65 16.65 7.97 13.31
CA LEU A 65 15.88 6.81 12.88
C LEU A 65 16.77 5.88 12.05
N GLU A 66 16.89 4.63 12.50
CA GLU A 66 17.58 3.57 11.79
C GLU A 66 16.54 2.59 11.21
N PHE A 67 16.51 2.44 9.89
CA PHE A 67 15.58 1.57 9.19
C PHE A 67 16.26 0.26 8.77
N ILE A 68 15.67 -0.87 9.18
CA ILE A 68 16.17 -2.22 8.89
C ILE A 68 15.13 -2.92 8.02
N VAL A 69 15.52 -3.32 6.80
CA VAL A 69 14.61 -3.93 5.81
C VAL A 69 14.70 -5.44 5.86
N ALA A 70 13.54 -6.10 5.82
CA ALA A 70 13.43 -7.54 5.64
C ALA A 70 12.53 -7.87 4.44
N SER A 71 12.95 -8.85 3.61
CA SER A 71 12.20 -9.32 2.45
C SER A 71 11.07 -10.23 2.84
N THR A 72 9.97 -10.18 2.08
CA THR A 72 8.87 -11.15 2.10
C THR A 72 8.53 -11.60 0.67
N ASP A 73 7.66 -12.61 0.56
CA ASP A 73 7.19 -13.19 -0.70
C ASP A 73 5.67 -13.09 -0.91
N ALA A 74 5.01 -12.18 -0.19
CA ALA A 74 3.57 -11.98 -0.13
C ALA A 74 2.78 -13.06 0.65
N THR A 75 3.45 -14.05 1.26
CA THR A 75 2.78 -15.07 2.08
C THR A 75 2.74 -14.71 3.57
N PRO A 76 1.68 -15.12 4.31
CA PRO A 76 1.57 -14.90 5.76
C PRO A 76 2.79 -15.37 6.55
N ASP A 77 3.28 -16.57 6.25
CA ASP A 77 4.42 -17.19 6.96
C ASP A 77 5.71 -16.41 6.74
N SER A 78 5.96 -15.93 5.53
CA SER A 78 7.11 -15.11 5.21
C SER A 78 7.10 -13.79 5.99
N ALA A 79 5.94 -13.12 6.03
CA ALA A 79 5.78 -11.86 6.76
C ALA A 79 5.99 -12.04 8.28
N VAL A 80 5.40 -13.08 8.88
CA VAL A 80 5.57 -13.35 10.32
C VAL A 80 7.02 -13.70 10.65
N ARG A 81 7.72 -14.48 9.81
CA ARG A 81 9.15 -14.77 10.00
C ARG A 81 10.00 -13.48 9.91
N ALA A 82 9.73 -12.63 8.91
CA ALA A 82 10.44 -11.37 8.73
C ALA A 82 10.25 -10.43 9.94
N VAL A 83 9.00 -10.23 10.37
CA VAL A 83 8.67 -9.40 11.54
C VAL A 83 9.31 -9.94 12.81
N ARG A 84 9.23 -11.25 13.05
CA ARG A 84 9.85 -11.90 14.20
C ARG A 84 11.37 -11.67 14.23
N LYS A 85 12.05 -11.86 13.09
CA LYS A 85 13.50 -11.57 12.98
C LYS A 85 13.81 -10.11 13.33
N LEU A 86 13.06 -9.17 12.78
CA LEU A 86 13.25 -7.73 13.06
C LEU A 86 13.11 -7.42 14.56
N ILE A 87 12.14 -8.04 15.23
CA ILE A 87 11.90 -7.84 16.67
C ILE A 87 12.95 -8.56 17.51
N GLU A 88 13.14 -9.86 17.31
CA GLU A 88 13.94 -10.70 18.20
C GLU A 88 15.45 -10.54 17.99
N GLN A 89 15.89 -10.35 16.73
CA GLN A 89 17.31 -10.26 16.39
C GLN A 89 17.77 -8.81 16.24
N ASP A 90 17.04 -8.02 15.44
CA ASP A 90 17.45 -6.64 15.12
C ASP A 90 16.99 -5.63 16.19
N LYS A 91 16.09 -6.05 17.12
CA LYS A 91 15.58 -5.25 18.23
C LYS A 91 14.91 -3.95 17.78
N VAL A 92 14.09 -4.02 16.75
CA VAL A 92 13.32 -2.87 16.29
C VAL A 92 12.21 -2.52 17.29
N GLN A 93 11.87 -1.25 17.35
CA GLN A 93 10.88 -0.71 18.29
C GLN A 93 9.54 -0.41 17.58
N ILE A 94 9.57 -0.21 16.27
CA ILE A 94 8.41 0.11 15.43
C ILE A 94 8.52 -0.72 14.17
N LEU A 95 7.38 -1.17 13.64
CA LEU A 95 7.28 -1.91 12.39
C LEU A 95 6.50 -1.09 11.35
N LEU A 96 7.03 -0.98 10.14
CA LEU A 96 6.33 -0.56 8.92
C LEU A 96 6.14 -1.81 8.05
N SER A 97 4.96 -2.43 8.13
CA SER A 97 4.74 -3.80 7.62
C SER A 97 3.22 -4.08 7.46
N PRO A 98 2.76 -4.91 6.54
CA PRO A 98 3.42 -5.47 5.35
C PRO A 98 2.83 -4.94 4.03
N LEU A 99 3.00 -5.71 2.90
CA LEU A 99 2.49 -5.34 1.58
C LEU A 99 1.19 -6.07 1.22
N SER A 100 1.14 -7.41 1.22
CA SER A 100 -0.02 -8.16 0.75
C SER A 100 -1.16 -8.23 1.77
N GLY A 101 -2.38 -8.52 1.31
CA GLY A 101 -3.55 -8.60 2.19
C GLY A 101 -3.44 -9.68 3.25
N ASP A 102 -3.04 -10.89 2.85
CA ASP A 102 -2.91 -12.03 3.77
C ASP A 102 -1.76 -11.82 4.76
N GLU A 103 -0.65 -11.21 4.33
CA GLU A 103 0.40 -10.77 5.25
C GLU A 103 -0.15 -9.78 6.29
N GLY A 104 -1.02 -8.82 5.86
CA GLY A 104 -1.61 -7.83 6.75
C GLY A 104 -2.45 -8.44 7.86
N ILE A 105 -3.25 -9.44 7.55
CA ILE A 105 -4.04 -10.19 8.52
C ILE A 105 -3.13 -10.93 9.51
N ALA A 106 -2.10 -11.61 9.02
CA ALA A 106 -1.15 -12.36 9.83
C ALA A 106 -0.33 -11.46 10.76
N VAL A 107 0.22 -10.35 10.23
CA VAL A 107 1.01 -9.38 11.02
C VAL A 107 0.13 -8.66 12.05
N LYS A 108 -1.13 -8.31 11.72
CA LYS A 108 -2.08 -7.75 12.68
C LYS A 108 -2.34 -8.73 13.84
N ASN A 109 -2.52 -10.01 13.56
CA ASN A 109 -2.71 -11.03 14.59
C ASN A 109 -1.43 -11.21 15.44
N PHE A 110 -0.26 -11.18 14.82
CA PHE A 110 1.02 -11.21 15.50
C PHE A 110 1.23 -9.96 16.40
N ALA A 111 0.81 -8.79 15.95
CA ALA A 111 0.92 -7.54 16.72
C ALA A 111 0.22 -7.61 18.08
N LYS A 112 -0.88 -8.38 18.20
CA LYS A 112 -1.59 -8.57 19.49
C LYS A 112 -0.74 -9.25 20.55
N THR A 113 0.26 -10.03 20.16
CA THR A 113 1.19 -10.70 21.09
C THR A 113 2.37 -9.82 21.51
N HIS A 114 2.47 -8.60 20.93
CA HIS A 114 3.53 -7.63 21.20
C HIS A 114 2.93 -6.24 21.49
N PRO A 115 2.15 -6.10 22.57
CA PRO A 115 1.45 -4.84 22.88
C PRO A 115 2.39 -3.67 23.17
N GLU A 116 3.64 -3.94 23.51
CA GLU A 116 4.70 -2.97 23.75
C GLU A 116 5.19 -2.29 22.46
N LEU A 117 5.02 -2.92 21.29
CA LEU A 117 5.46 -2.40 19.99
C LEU A 117 4.33 -1.70 19.24
N THR A 118 4.69 -0.88 18.27
CA THR A 118 3.77 -0.25 17.32
C THR A 118 3.97 -0.81 15.92
N PHE A 119 2.88 -1.16 15.27
CA PHE A 119 2.83 -1.65 13.90
C PHE A 119 2.08 -0.64 13.03
N ILE A 120 2.69 -0.22 11.95
CA ILE A 120 2.09 0.65 10.94
C ILE A 120 2.01 -0.14 9.65
N ASN A 121 0.81 -0.23 9.08
CA ASN A 121 0.61 -0.90 7.82
C ASN A 121 1.34 -0.18 6.70
N ALA A 122 2.17 -0.89 5.94
CA ALA A 122 2.89 -0.30 4.82
C ALA A 122 1.98 -0.09 3.60
N ALA A 123 1.29 -1.16 3.16
CA ALA A 123 0.43 -1.11 1.98
C ALA A 123 -0.72 -2.12 1.97
N SER A 124 -0.75 -3.11 2.88
CA SER A 124 -1.73 -4.20 2.82
C SER A 124 -3.17 -3.68 2.81
N GLY A 125 -4.02 -4.28 1.95
CA GLY A 125 -5.37 -3.77 1.66
C GLY A 125 -6.50 -4.76 1.94
N ALA A 126 -6.30 -5.87 2.67
CA ALA A 126 -7.40 -6.72 3.12
C ALA A 126 -8.29 -5.98 4.13
N GLN A 127 -9.62 -6.02 3.94
CA GLN A 127 -10.56 -5.37 4.84
C GLN A 127 -10.48 -5.93 6.26
N GLU A 128 -10.33 -7.25 6.38
CA GLU A 128 -10.28 -7.96 7.66
C GLU A 128 -9.19 -7.43 8.60
N THR A 129 -8.09 -6.90 8.07
CA THR A 129 -6.95 -6.44 8.87
C THR A 129 -7.35 -5.45 9.97
N THR A 130 -8.26 -4.52 9.68
CA THR A 130 -8.72 -3.50 10.63
C THR A 130 -10.21 -3.56 10.94
N TYR A 131 -10.99 -4.25 10.10
CA TYR A 131 -12.44 -4.38 10.31
C TYR A 131 -12.81 -5.48 11.31
N VAL A 132 -12.06 -6.57 11.34
CA VAL A 132 -12.34 -7.71 12.22
C VAL A 132 -11.28 -7.80 13.31
N ASP A 133 -11.73 -7.67 14.57
CA ASP A 133 -10.88 -7.82 15.75
C ASP A 133 -9.53 -7.07 15.61
N PRO A 134 -9.59 -5.73 15.43
CA PRO A 134 -8.41 -4.92 15.14
C PRO A 134 -7.44 -4.89 16.32
N ALA A 135 -6.13 -5.04 16.05
CA ALA A 135 -5.11 -4.97 17.08
C ALA A 135 -4.94 -3.51 17.57
N PRO A 136 -4.89 -3.25 18.90
CA PRO A 136 -4.84 -1.89 19.44
C PRO A 136 -3.56 -1.12 19.10
N ASN A 137 -2.52 -1.82 18.70
CA ASN A 137 -1.21 -1.31 18.33
C ASN A 137 -0.90 -1.40 16.84
N PHE A 138 -1.93 -1.62 15.99
CA PHE A 138 -1.81 -1.67 14.53
C PHE A 138 -2.57 -0.50 13.88
N PHE A 139 -1.89 0.29 13.03
CA PHE A 139 -2.39 1.53 12.43
C PHE A 139 -2.28 1.45 10.92
N ARG A 140 -3.35 1.72 10.16
CA ARG A 140 -3.35 1.64 8.71
C ARG A 140 -3.67 3.01 8.08
N TYR A 141 -2.65 3.66 7.52
CA TYR A 141 -2.74 4.96 6.84
C TYR A 141 -2.97 4.86 5.34
N ASN A 142 -3.25 3.69 4.82
CA ASN A 142 -3.80 3.48 3.50
C ASN A 142 -5.21 2.90 3.58
N MET A 143 -6.02 3.18 2.58
CA MET A 143 -7.34 2.58 2.44
C MET A 143 -7.23 1.08 2.18
N ASP A 144 -8.31 0.31 2.39
CA ASP A 144 -8.39 -1.08 1.99
C ASP A 144 -8.87 -1.25 0.54
N GLY A 145 -8.84 -2.50 0.05
CA GLY A 145 -9.20 -2.82 -1.32
C GLY A 145 -10.64 -2.42 -1.69
N ALA A 146 -11.59 -2.50 -0.75
CA ALA A 146 -12.98 -2.11 -1.00
C ALA A 146 -13.13 -0.60 -1.11
N GLN A 147 -12.46 0.15 -0.24
CA GLN A 147 -12.41 1.60 -0.32
C GLN A 147 -11.80 2.07 -1.65
N TRP A 148 -10.77 1.38 -2.16
CA TRP A 148 -10.17 1.69 -3.46
C TRP A 148 -11.08 1.41 -4.65
N GLN A 149 -12.19 0.68 -4.49
CA GLN A 149 -13.14 0.44 -5.59
C GLN A 149 -14.35 1.39 -5.57
N VAL A 150 -14.46 2.24 -4.53
CA VAL A 150 -15.58 3.20 -4.44
C VAL A 150 -15.59 4.12 -5.66
N GLY A 151 -16.77 4.21 -6.29
CA GLY A 151 -17.02 4.99 -7.49
C GLY A 151 -16.89 4.20 -8.80
N LEU A 152 -16.12 3.11 -8.85
CA LEU A 152 -15.89 2.35 -10.08
C LEU A 152 -17.15 1.64 -10.58
N GLY A 153 -17.83 0.92 -9.69
CA GLY A 153 -19.03 0.15 -10.07
C GLY A 153 -20.14 1.05 -10.58
N LYS A 154 -20.37 2.16 -9.89
CA LYS A 154 -21.35 3.16 -10.32
C LYS A 154 -20.97 3.83 -11.62
N TYR A 155 -19.70 4.22 -11.79
CA TYR A 155 -19.19 4.81 -13.03
C TYR A 155 -19.31 3.85 -14.23
N ALA A 156 -18.98 2.58 -14.03
CA ALA A 156 -19.14 1.54 -15.06
C ALA A 156 -20.59 1.41 -15.52
N TYR A 157 -21.55 1.39 -14.58
CA TYR A 157 -22.96 1.26 -14.89
C TYR A 157 -23.56 2.53 -15.49
N GLU A 158 -23.31 3.70 -14.88
CA GLU A 158 -23.97 4.96 -15.24
C GLU A 158 -23.32 5.63 -16.46
N GLU A 159 -21.97 5.65 -16.55
CA GLU A 159 -21.25 6.39 -17.60
C GLU A 159 -20.84 5.48 -18.75
N LYS A 160 -20.20 4.34 -18.47
CA LYS A 160 -19.80 3.38 -19.52
C LYS A 160 -20.96 2.53 -20.03
N LYS A 161 -22.12 2.57 -19.35
CA LYS A 161 -23.33 1.82 -19.70
C LYS A 161 -23.15 0.29 -19.66
N TYR A 162 -22.16 -0.20 -18.93
CA TYR A 162 -22.00 -1.63 -18.73
C TYR A 162 -23.16 -2.20 -17.90
N ARG A 163 -23.63 -3.39 -18.26
CA ARG A 163 -24.75 -4.09 -17.60
C ARG A 163 -24.34 -5.45 -17.08
N LYS A 164 -23.43 -6.12 -17.78
CA LYS A 164 -22.91 -7.44 -17.42
C LYS A 164 -21.40 -7.40 -17.40
N ILE A 165 -20.79 -7.87 -16.32
CA ILE A 165 -19.32 -8.02 -16.22
C ILE A 165 -18.96 -9.42 -15.72
N ALA A 166 -17.76 -9.88 -16.12
CA ALA A 166 -17.06 -10.99 -15.49
C ALA A 166 -15.90 -10.46 -14.64
N THR A 167 -15.39 -11.29 -13.71
CA THR A 167 -14.18 -10.96 -12.95
C THR A 167 -13.16 -12.07 -13.03
N VAL A 168 -11.88 -11.72 -13.12
CA VAL A 168 -10.73 -12.60 -12.93
C VAL A 168 -9.88 -11.98 -11.83
N GLY A 169 -9.56 -12.73 -10.79
CA GLY A 169 -8.79 -12.24 -9.66
C GLY A 169 -7.85 -13.27 -9.07
N GLU A 170 -6.77 -12.81 -8.47
CA GLU A 170 -5.90 -13.62 -7.64
C GLU A 170 -6.65 -14.07 -6.39
N ASP A 171 -6.45 -15.33 -5.99
CA ASP A 171 -7.24 -16.04 -5.00
C ASP A 171 -6.74 -15.78 -3.57
N TYR A 172 -6.87 -14.51 -3.09
CA TYR A 172 -6.49 -14.11 -1.73
C TYR A 172 -7.24 -12.87 -1.24
N SER A 173 -7.12 -12.56 0.04
CA SER A 173 -7.96 -11.62 0.79
C SER A 173 -8.04 -10.21 0.21
N PHE A 174 -6.94 -9.65 -0.33
CA PHE A 174 -6.94 -8.31 -0.89
C PHE A 174 -7.83 -8.22 -2.15
N ILE A 175 -7.71 -9.20 -3.05
CA ILE A 175 -8.50 -9.19 -4.28
C ILE A 175 -9.98 -9.49 -3.98
N TYR A 176 -10.28 -10.37 -3.01
CA TYR A 176 -11.66 -10.50 -2.53
C TYR A 176 -12.21 -9.18 -2.04
N THR A 177 -11.39 -8.39 -1.33
CA THR A 177 -11.78 -7.07 -0.82
C THR A 177 -12.04 -6.08 -1.96
N GLN A 178 -11.23 -6.09 -3.02
CA GLN A 178 -11.48 -5.25 -4.21
C GLN A 178 -12.77 -5.63 -4.93
N VAL A 179 -12.95 -6.92 -5.23
CA VAL A 179 -14.16 -7.43 -5.89
C VAL A 179 -15.40 -7.13 -5.04
N PHE A 180 -15.29 -7.21 -3.70
CA PHE A 180 -16.35 -6.83 -2.78
C PHE A 180 -16.82 -5.39 -3.01
N GLY A 181 -15.90 -4.41 -3.03
CA GLY A 181 -16.25 -3.01 -3.24
C GLY A 181 -16.89 -2.75 -4.61
N LEU A 182 -16.30 -3.33 -5.67
CA LEU A 182 -16.85 -3.24 -7.04
C LEU A 182 -18.27 -3.78 -7.12
N VAL A 183 -18.49 -5.00 -6.61
CA VAL A 183 -19.79 -5.69 -6.72
C VAL A 183 -20.87 -4.96 -5.95
N LEU A 184 -20.59 -4.43 -4.77
CA LEU A 184 -21.56 -3.65 -4.00
C LEU A 184 -22.10 -2.47 -4.80
N GLU A 185 -21.24 -1.71 -5.45
CA GLU A 185 -21.66 -0.56 -6.23
C GLU A 185 -22.30 -0.95 -7.59
N PHE A 186 -21.64 -1.84 -8.33
CA PHE A 186 -22.11 -2.20 -9.68
C PHE A 186 -23.46 -2.91 -9.64
N CYS A 187 -23.61 -3.92 -8.76
CA CYS A 187 -24.89 -4.62 -8.60
C CYS A 187 -25.95 -3.73 -7.90
N GLY A 188 -25.53 -2.87 -6.96
CA GLY A 188 -26.39 -1.87 -6.33
C GLY A 188 -26.97 -0.87 -7.33
N ALA A 189 -26.24 -0.55 -8.41
CA ALA A 189 -26.70 0.27 -9.51
C ALA A 189 -27.60 -0.49 -10.53
N GLY A 190 -27.69 -1.82 -10.44
CA GLY A 190 -28.50 -2.66 -11.34
C GLY A 190 -27.68 -3.50 -12.33
N GLY A 191 -26.37 -3.51 -12.21
CA GLY A 191 -25.48 -4.36 -13.00
C GLY A 191 -25.49 -5.82 -12.56
N GLN A 192 -24.92 -6.69 -13.36
CA GLN A 192 -24.83 -8.13 -13.11
C GLN A 192 -23.38 -8.60 -13.23
N VAL A 193 -22.91 -9.33 -12.22
CA VAL A 193 -21.64 -10.06 -12.26
C VAL A 193 -21.96 -11.51 -12.57
N THR A 194 -21.73 -11.92 -13.82
CA THR A 194 -22.18 -13.22 -14.34
C THR A 194 -21.18 -14.35 -14.13
N ASN A 195 -19.90 -14.00 -13.94
CA ASN A 195 -18.83 -14.98 -13.75
C ASN A 195 -17.75 -14.39 -12.81
N ARG A 196 -17.26 -15.20 -11.89
CA ARG A 196 -16.11 -14.86 -11.03
C ARG A 196 -15.11 -15.99 -11.08
N GLN A 197 -13.94 -15.71 -11.65
CA GLN A 197 -12.85 -16.65 -11.72
C GLN A 197 -11.73 -16.24 -10.77
N TRP A 198 -11.14 -17.24 -10.12
CA TRP A 198 -10.07 -17.07 -9.14
C TRP A 198 -8.87 -17.92 -9.55
N VAL A 199 -7.69 -17.36 -9.51
CA VAL A 199 -6.44 -18.03 -9.86
C VAL A 199 -5.45 -17.92 -8.69
N PRO A 200 -4.67 -18.95 -8.40
CA PRO A 200 -3.60 -18.86 -7.40
C PRO A 200 -2.64 -17.72 -7.71
N LEU A 201 -2.16 -17.03 -6.67
CA LEU A 201 -1.07 -16.05 -6.82
C LEU A 201 0.17 -16.75 -7.41
N GLY A 202 0.77 -16.14 -8.44
CA GLY A 202 1.91 -16.71 -9.18
C GLY A 202 1.48 -17.58 -10.38
N THR A 203 0.23 -17.46 -10.84
CA THR A 203 -0.28 -18.14 -12.03
C THR A 203 0.46 -17.67 -13.29
N LYS A 204 1.00 -18.63 -14.05
CA LYS A 204 1.73 -18.36 -15.30
C LYS A 204 0.91 -18.65 -16.54
N ASP A 205 -0.03 -19.57 -16.46
CA ASP A 205 -0.89 -20.00 -17.58
C ASP A 205 -2.34 -19.63 -17.30
N PHE A 206 -2.88 -18.75 -18.12
CA PHE A 206 -4.26 -18.25 -18.07
C PHE A 206 -5.15 -18.80 -19.20
N ALA A 207 -4.66 -19.73 -20.02
CA ALA A 207 -5.38 -20.18 -21.20
C ALA A 207 -6.78 -20.73 -20.85
N SER A 208 -6.91 -21.58 -19.82
CA SER A 208 -8.18 -22.12 -19.36
C SER A 208 -9.12 -21.06 -18.79
N VAL A 209 -8.56 -20.09 -18.06
CA VAL A 209 -9.31 -18.95 -17.50
C VAL A 209 -9.88 -18.08 -18.61
N ILE A 210 -9.05 -17.75 -19.61
CA ILE A 210 -9.44 -16.93 -20.76
C ILE A 210 -10.50 -17.65 -21.61
N ALA A 211 -10.33 -18.96 -21.86
CA ALA A 211 -11.29 -19.76 -22.61
C ALA A 211 -12.67 -19.92 -21.91
N ALA A 212 -12.70 -19.78 -20.57
CA ALA A 212 -13.93 -19.86 -19.79
C ALA A 212 -14.60 -18.50 -19.54
N LEU A 213 -14.07 -17.40 -20.09
CA LEU A 213 -14.71 -16.10 -20.02
C LEU A 213 -15.97 -16.09 -20.89
N PRO A 214 -17.09 -15.53 -20.39
CA PRO A 214 -18.32 -15.43 -21.18
C PRO A 214 -18.17 -14.40 -22.30
N ASP A 215 -18.73 -14.71 -23.47
CA ASP A 215 -18.70 -13.82 -24.65
C ASP A 215 -19.73 -12.68 -24.58
N ASP A 216 -20.73 -12.80 -23.69
CA ASP A 216 -21.88 -11.87 -23.58
C ASP A 216 -21.73 -10.85 -22.45
N VAL A 217 -20.49 -10.48 -22.09
CA VAL A 217 -20.19 -9.46 -21.09
C VAL A 217 -19.71 -8.15 -21.73
N ASP A 218 -20.09 -7.03 -21.12
CA ASP A 218 -19.64 -5.70 -21.56
C ASP A 218 -18.18 -5.44 -21.18
N ALA A 219 -17.72 -5.99 -20.04
CA ALA A 219 -16.36 -5.83 -19.59
C ALA A 219 -15.89 -6.98 -18.69
N ILE A 220 -14.58 -7.14 -18.57
CA ILE A 220 -13.90 -8.05 -17.65
C ILE A 220 -13.14 -7.23 -16.63
N TYR A 221 -13.46 -7.40 -15.34
CA TYR A 221 -12.70 -6.82 -14.26
C TYR A 221 -11.50 -7.70 -13.92
N LEU A 222 -10.32 -7.10 -13.86
CA LEU A 222 -9.06 -7.75 -13.58
C LEU A 222 -8.53 -7.33 -12.19
N GLY A 223 -8.64 -8.21 -11.22
CA GLY A 223 -8.00 -8.11 -9.91
C GLY A 223 -6.66 -8.86 -9.93
N LEU A 224 -5.74 -8.43 -10.78
CA LEU A 224 -4.42 -9.04 -10.97
C LEU A 224 -3.33 -8.00 -10.76
N GLY A 225 -2.14 -8.44 -10.35
CA GLY A 225 -0.99 -7.55 -10.16
C GLY A 225 0.34 -8.20 -10.55
N GLY A 226 1.42 -7.42 -10.55
CA GLY A 226 2.77 -7.91 -10.78
C GLY A 226 2.92 -8.77 -12.04
N ALA A 227 3.60 -9.91 -11.90
CA ALA A 227 3.85 -10.82 -13.03
C ALA A 227 2.56 -11.47 -13.57
N ASP A 228 1.57 -11.74 -12.72
CA ASP A 228 0.32 -12.38 -13.11
C ASP A 228 -0.49 -11.50 -14.08
N ALA A 229 -0.57 -10.21 -13.79
CA ALA A 229 -1.23 -9.23 -14.67
C ALA A 229 -0.58 -9.19 -16.06
N VAL A 230 0.75 -9.16 -16.12
CA VAL A 230 1.51 -9.17 -17.40
C VAL A 230 1.28 -10.47 -18.16
N ASN A 231 1.30 -11.62 -17.48
CA ASN A 231 1.04 -12.92 -18.08
C ASN A 231 -0.38 -13.00 -18.65
N PHE A 232 -1.39 -12.55 -17.89
CA PHE A 232 -2.77 -12.51 -18.37
C PHE A 232 -2.91 -11.63 -19.61
N LEU A 233 -2.40 -10.39 -19.59
CA LEU A 233 -2.51 -9.47 -20.73
C LEU A 233 -1.89 -10.04 -22.01
N ASN A 234 -0.70 -10.65 -21.91
CA ASN A 234 -0.05 -11.28 -23.05
C ASN A 234 -0.91 -12.41 -23.65
N GLN A 235 -1.43 -13.30 -22.80
CA GLN A 235 -2.23 -14.45 -23.25
C GLN A 235 -3.62 -14.01 -23.72
N TYR A 236 -4.23 -13.01 -23.08
CA TYR A 236 -5.52 -12.44 -23.52
C TYR A 236 -5.41 -11.81 -24.91
N GLN A 237 -4.33 -11.07 -25.17
CA GLN A 237 -4.04 -10.54 -26.50
C GLN A 237 -3.82 -11.65 -27.54
N GLN A 238 -3.03 -12.68 -27.20
CA GLN A 238 -2.77 -13.83 -28.09
C GLN A 238 -4.03 -14.63 -28.42
N ALA A 239 -4.96 -14.74 -27.44
CA ALA A 239 -6.24 -15.39 -27.62
C ALA A 239 -7.26 -14.53 -28.42
N GLY A 240 -6.89 -13.30 -28.82
CA GLY A 240 -7.77 -12.38 -29.54
C GLY A 240 -8.89 -11.80 -28.69
N GLY A 241 -8.67 -11.64 -27.39
CA GLY A 241 -9.62 -11.05 -26.46
C GLY A 241 -10.09 -9.66 -26.88
N LYS A 242 -11.42 -9.41 -26.86
CA LYS A 242 -12.04 -8.17 -27.39
C LYS A 242 -12.91 -7.44 -26.37
N ALA A 243 -13.28 -8.07 -25.26
CA ALA A 243 -14.09 -7.42 -24.24
C ALA A 243 -13.36 -6.20 -23.64
N HIS A 244 -14.12 -5.18 -23.26
CA HIS A 244 -13.53 -4.08 -22.50
C HIS A 244 -12.94 -4.57 -21.19
N LEU A 245 -11.88 -3.92 -20.74
CA LEU A 245 -11.25 -4.24 -19.46
C LEU A 245 -11.63 -3.20 -18.41
N MET A 246 -11.76 -3.67 -17.17
CA MET A 246 -11.82 -2.85 -15.95
C MET A 246 -10.69 -3.29 -15.04
N GLY A 247 -10.04 -2.36 -14.36
CA GLY A 247 -8.88 -2.67 -13.54
C GLY A 247 -9.12 -2.55 -12.04
N GLY A 248 -8.57 -3.49 -11.28
CA GLY A 248 -8.28 -3.29 -9.87
C GLY A 248 -7.16 -2.26 -9.65
N SER A 249 -6.96 -1.82 -8.42
CA SER A 249 -6.04 -0.73 -8.09
C SER A 249 -4.58 -0.99 -8.48
N ILE A 250 -4.13 -2.26 -8.44
CA ILE A 250 -2.77 -2.66 -8.83
C ILE A 250 -2.66 -3.09 -10.29
N MET A 251 -3.79 -3.24 -10.99
CA MET A 251 -3.81 -3.59 -12.42
C MET A 251 -3.49 -2.39 -13.31
N ILE A 252 -3.78 -1.17 -12.85
CA ILE A 252 -3.67 0.06 -13.65
C ILE A 252 -2.67 1.05 -13.04
N ASP A 253 -1.79 0.62 -12.18
CA ASP A 253 -0.71 1.49 -11.71
C ASP A 253 0.56 1.35 -12.57
N GLN A 254 1.56 2.17 -12.29
CA GLN A 254 2.78 2.23 -13.10
C GLN A 254 3.58 0.92 -13.11
N THR A 255 3.37 0.00 -12.17
CA THR A 255 4.03 -1.31 -12.19
C THR A 255 3.60 -2.14 -13.40
N ILE A 256 2.37 -1.94 -13.89
CA ILE A 256 1.82 -2.58 -15.09
C ILE A 256 1.87 -1.64 -16.30
N LEU A 257 1.45 -0.37 -16.15
CA LEU A 257 1.44 0.60 -17.25
C LEU A 257 2.83 0.86 -17.85
N SER A 258 3.89 0.69 -17.06
CA SER A 258 5.29 0.77 -17.51
C SER A 258 5.94 -0.60 -17.80
N SER A 259 5.17 -1.70 -17.81
CA SER A 259 5.69 -3.03 -18.10
C SER A 259 6.24 -3.11 -19.54
N LYS A 260 7.17 -4.05 -19.77
CA LYS A 260 7.76 -4.25 -21.10
C LYS A 260 6.76 -4.94 -22.04
N GLY A 261 6.92 -4.67 -23.34
CA GLY A 261 6.08 -5.27 -24.39
C GLY A 261 4.81 -4.44 -24.66
N ASN A 262 3.99 -4.93 -25.58
CA ASN A 262 2.85 -4.22 -26.10
C ASN A 262 1.51 -4.68 -25.48
N ALA A 263 1.49 -5.77 -24.71
CA ALA A 263 0.25 -6.31 -24.14
C ALA A 263 -0.47 -5.30 -23.23
N LYS A 264 0.27 -4.44 -22.55
CA LYS A 264 -0.28 -3.33 -21.74
C LYS A 264 -1.13 -2.35 -22.56
N ASN A 265 -0.93 -2.26 -23.89
CA ASN A 265 -1.72 -1.36 -24.73
C ASN A 265 -3.21 -1.77 -24.79
N ALA A 266 -3.52 -3.04 -24.45
CA ALA A 266 -4.91 -3.48 -24.24
C ALA A 266 -5.61 -2.74 -23.09
N LEU A 267 -4.85 -2.08 -22.20
CA LEU A 267 -5.39 -1.30 -21.10
C LEU A 267 -5.82 0.13 -21.51
N VAL A 268 -5.48 0.62 -22.70
CA VAL A 268 -5.93 1.96 -23.14
C VAL A 268 -7.46 2.00 -23.17
N GLY A 269 -8.05 2.99 -22.49
CA GLY A 269 -9.49 3.11 -22.29
C GLY A 269 -10.07 2.27 -21.14
N THR A 270 -9.24 1.45 -20.48
CA THR A 270 -9.65 0.70 -19.27
C THR A 270 -9.99 1.67 -18.15
N ILE A 271 -11.17 1.50 -17.57
CA ILE A 271 -11.55 2.21 -16.35
C ILE A 271 -11.13 1.43 -15.11
N ALA A 272 -10.75 2.14 -14.07
CA ALA A 272 -10.33 1.55 -12.81
C ALA A 272 -10.56 2.50 -11.64
N ALA A 273 -10.33 2.01 -10.42
CA ALA A 273 -10.29 2.88 -9.26
C ALA A 273 -9.12 2.52 -8.35
N SER A 274 -8.55 3.54 -7.71
CA SER A 274 -7.35 3.41 -6.88
C SER A 274 -7.23 4.58 -5.91
N GLY A 275 -6.48 4.37 -4.83
CA GLY A 275 -6.06 5.46 -3.93
C GLY A 275 -4.98 6.38 -4.53
N GLN A 276 -4.65 6.24 -5.80
CA GLN A 276 -3.63 7.02 -6.52
C GLN A 276 -4.09 7.23 -7.98
N ALA A 277 -3.68 8.33 -8.60
CA ALA A 277 -3.89 8.60 -10.02
C ALA A 277 -2.75 9.46 -10.59
N ASP A 278 -2.17 9.03 -11.71
CA ASP A 278 -0.97 9.65 -12.27
C ASP A 278 -1.15 11.12 -12.65
N THR A 279 -2.34 11.48 -13.15
CA THR A 279 -2.62 12.81 -13.69
C THR A 279 -3.32 13.74 -12.70
N TRP A 280 -3.30 13.43 -11.40
CA TRP A 280 -3.90 14.32 -10.44
C TRP A 280 -3.10 15.61 -10.30
N GLU A 281 -3.80 16.76 -10.41
CA GLU A 281 -3.17 18.09 -10.48
C GLU A 281 -2.98 18.75 -9.10
N ASP A 282 -3.27 18.02 -8.02
CA ASP A 282 -3.07 18.53 -6.66
C ASP A 282 -1.59 18.87 -6.40
N PRO A 283 -1.27 20.03 -5.80
CA PRO A 283 0.11 20.42 -5.53
C PRO A 283 0.90 19.44 -4.66
N GLY A 284 0.23 18.76 -3.71
CA GLY A 284 0.85 17.72 -2.86
C GLY A 284 1.29 16.53 -3.69
N TRP A 285 0.44 16.07 -4.61
CA TRP A 285 0.77 15.01 -5.55
C TRP A 285 1.94 15.38 -6.46
N GLN A 286 1.87 16.55 -7.08
CA GLN A 286 2.94 17.02 -7.98
C GLN A 286 4.29 17.15 -7.27
N LYS A 287 4.28 17.63 -6.02
CA LYS A 287 5.48 17.68 -5.17
C LYS A 287 6.05 16.30 -4.89
N PHE A 288 5.19 15.31 -4.61
CA PHE A 288 5.62 13.93 -4.39
C PHE A 288 6.19 13.30 -5.65
N VAL A 289 5.51 13.42 -6.80
CA VAL A 289 6.02 12.95 -8.09
C VAL A 289 7.41 13.52 -8.37
N LYS A 290 7.58 14.83 -8.19
CA LYS A 290 8.89 15.47 -8.36
C LYS A 290 9.94 14.92 -7.40
N ALA A 291 9.62 14.79 -6.12
CA ALA A 291 10.56 14.27 -5.11
C ALA A 291 10.98 12.81 -5.42
N TYR A 292 10.02 11.98 -5.87
CA TYR A 292 10.28 10.61 -6.32
C TYR A 292 11.19 10.60 -7.56
N GLN A 293 10.93 11.47 -8.52
CA GLN A 293 11.73 11.59 -9.73
C GLN A 293 13.15 12.10 -9.46
N ASP A 294 13.31 13.04 -8.54
CA ASP A 294 14.61 13.56 -8.13
C ASP A 294 15.43 12.53 -7.32
N ALA A 295 14.77 11.64 -6.58
CA ALA A 295 15.42 10.63 -5.75
C ALA A 295 16.03 9.47 -6.55
N PHE A 296 15.52 9.19 -7.75
CA PHE A 296 15.94 8.03 -8.55
C PHE A 296 16.14 8.39 -10.01
N PRO A 297 17.19 7.86 -10.67
CA PRO A 297 17.41 8.08 -12.09
C PRO A 297 16.31 7.41 -12.93
N PRO A 298 16.01 7.89 -14.15
CA PRO A 298 14.90 7.42 -14.99
C PRO A 298 14.84 5.91 -15.23
N ASN A 299 15.99 5.25 -15.30
CA ASN A 299 16.08 3.80 -15.50
C ASN A 299 15.88 2.96 -14.21
N LYS A 300 15.67 3.60 -13.07
CA LYS A 300 15.48 2.98 -11.76
C LYS A 300 14.12 3.32 -11.12
N ARG A 301 13.25 4.01 -11.84
CA ARG A 301 11.94 4.44 -11.38
C ARG A 301 10.90 4.38 -12.48
N PHE A 302 9.64 4.51 -12.12
CA PHE A 302 8.55 4.74 -13.07
C PHE A 302 8.40 6.24 -13.40
N PRO A 303 7.67 6.59 -14.47
CA PRO A 303 7.35 7.97 -14.80
C PRO A 303 6.57 8.68 -13.69
N SER A 304 5.70 7.96 -13.01
CA SER A 304 4.92 8.39 -11.85
C SER A 304 5.02 7.33 -10.74
N PRO A 305 4.94 7.69 -9.44
CA PRO A 305 4.92 6.71 -8.36
C PRO A 305 3.73 5.78 -8.45
N SER A 306 3.92 4.48 -8.15
CA SER A 306 2.82 3.51 -8.07
C SER A 306 1.95 3.72 -6.83
N LEU A 307 0.84 2.98 -6.75
CA LEU A 307 0.02 2.89 -5.53
C LEU A 307 0.86 2.48 -4.32
N LEU A 308 1.77 1.53 -4.51
CA LEU A 308 2.63 1.02 -3.43
C LEU A 308 3.64 2.07 -2.96
N ALA A 309 4.25 2.81 -3.89
CA ALA A 309 5.11 3.94 -3.56
C ALA A 309 4.35 5.01 -2.76
N THR A 310 3.11 5.31 -3.15
CA THR A 310 2.24 6.27 -2.47
C THR A 310 1.91 5.80 -1.05
N ASN A 311 1.56 4.53 -0.86
CA ASN A 311 1.21 3.96 0.44
C ASN A 311 2.41 3.92 1.41
N TYR A 312 3.56 3.43 0.95
CA TYR A 312 4.78 3.41 1.77
C TYR A 312 5.25 4.82 2.13
N TYR A 313 5.12 5.78 1.21
CA TYR A 313 5.40 7.19 1.49
C TYR A 313 4.50 7.74 2.59
N GLY A 314 3.18 7.59 2.46
CA GLY A 314 2.19 8.09 3.42
C GLY A 314 2.35 7.44 4.80
N SER A 315 2.56 6.13 4.86
CA SER A 315 2.77 5.39 6.10
C SER A 315 4.09 5.77 6.79
N THR A 316 5.17 6.00 6.02
CA THR A 316 6.44 6.52 6.54
C THR A 316 6.28 7.95 7.06
N MET A 317 5.51 8.79 6.35
CA MET A 317 5.19 10.14 6.79
C MET A 317 4.45 10.12 8.13
N ALA A 318 3.41 9.32 8.27
CA ALA A 318 2.65 9.19 9.52
C ALA A 318 3.55 8.74 10.68
N LEU A 319 4.40 7.73 10.44
CA LEU A 319 5.40 7.25 11.41
C LEU A 319 6.28 8.39 11.93
N ILE A 320 6.90 9.15 11.02
CA ILE A 320 7.86 10.21 11.39
C ILE A 320 7.15 11.38 12.06
N LEU A 321 6.01 11.83 11.53
CA LEU A 321 5.28 12.97 12.08
C LEU A 321 4.73 12.67 13.48
N ALA A 322 4.18 11.48 13.71
CA ALA A 322 3.73 11.06 15.03
C ALA A 322 4.88 10.94 16.04
N LEU A 323 6.05 10.42 15.61
CA LEU A 323 7.26 10.40 16.48
C LEU A 323 7.71 11.81 16.84
N ARG A 324 7.67 12.76 15.90
CA ARG A 324 8.01 14.16 16.15
C ARG A 324 7.04 14.82 17.14
N ALA A 325 5.75 14.51 17.03
CA ALA A 325 4.75 15.06 17.94
C ALA A 325 4.98 14.67 19.41
N VAL A 326 5.66 13.54 19.66
CA VAL A 326 6.02 13.06 21.00
C VAL A 326 7.52 13.17 21.29
N ASN A 327 8.29 13.89 20.46
CA ASN A 327 9.73 14.04 20.57
C ASN A 327 10.48 12.69 20.72
N GLY A 328 10.00 11.64 20.01
CA GLY A 328 10.58 10.30 20.05
C GLY A 328 10.40 9.57 21.39
N ASP A 329 9.40 9.94 22.20
CA ASP A 329 9.09 9.25 23.46
C ASP A 329 8.38 7.90 23.18
N LEU A 330 9.11 6.81 23.35
CA LEU A 330 8.63 5.44 23.22
C LEU A 330 8.48 4.74 24.59
N SER A 331 8.45 5.49 25.68
CA SER A 331 8.25 4.96 27.02
C SER A 331 6.82 4.40 27.22
N ASN A 332 6.62 3.68 28.32
CA ASN A 332 5.32 3.16 28.73
C ASN A 332 4.59 2.42 27.61
N ASN A 333 5.23 1.39 27.04
CA ASN A 333 4.71 0.61 25.90
C ASN A 333 4.29 1.50 24.73
N GLN A 334 5.01 2.60 24.49
CA GLN A 334 4.78 3.55 23.41
C GLN A 334 3.39 4.25 23.46
N ALA A 335 2.83 4.42 24.66
CA ALA A 335 1.46 4.89 24.84
C ALA A 335 1.21 6.26 24.16
N LYS A 336 2.11 7.25 24.39
CA LYS A 336 2.01 8.58 23.77
C LYS A 336 2.12 8.52 22.24
N TYR A 337 3.04 7.67 21.74
CA TYR A 337 3.23 7.51 20.31
C TYR A 337 2.00 6.88 19.61
N LYS A 338 1.43 5.83 20.20
CA LYS A 338 0.18 5.21 19.72
C LYS A 338 -0.99 6.19 19.75
N GLU A 339 -1.07 7.01 20.80
CA GLU A 339 -2.09 8.07 20.89
C GLU A 339 -1.89 9.14 19.79
N ALA A 340 -0.65 9.56 19.55
CA ALA A 340 -0.33 10.50 18.47
C ALA A 340 -0.70 9.92 17.10
N LEU A 341 -0.34 8.65 16.81
CA LEU A 341 -0.76 7.95 15.60
C LEU A 341 -2.28 7.87 15.44
N ALA A 342 -3.03 7.62 16.51
CA ALA A 342 -4.49 7.53 16.43
C ALA A 342 -5.17 8.87 16.10
N LYS A 343 -4.51 10.00 16.41
CA LYS A 343 -5.09 11.35 16.29
C LYS A 343 -4.56 12.17 15.13
N ILE A 344 -3.37 11.86 14.63
CA ILE A 344 -2.74 12.67 13.60
C ILE A 344 -3.52 12.59 12.28
N GLU A 345 -3.77 13.73 11.67
CA GLU A 345 -4.19 13.86 10.29
C GLU A 345 -2.96 14.22 9.47
N ILE A 346 -2.71 13.53 8.37
CA ILE A 346 -1.58 13.77 7.49
C ILE A 346 -2.05 14.32 6.14
N ASP A 347 -1.30 15.28 5.60
CA ASP A 347 -1.42 15.73 4.21
C ASP A 347 -0.58 14.80 3.32
N ALA A 348 -1.13 13.60 3.05
CA ALA A 348 -0.49 12.61 2.19
C ALA A 348 -0.55 13.06 0.70
N PRO A 349 0.31 12.52 -0.18
CA PRO A 349 0.31 12.89 -1.60
C PRO A 349 -1.02 12.71 -2.30
N ASN A 350 -1.82 11.74 -1.89
CA ASN A 350 -3.15 11.43 -2.41
C ASN A 350 -4.29 12.08 -1.61
N GLY A 351 -3.99 13.12 -0.83
CA GLY A 351 -4.95 13.90 -0.04
C GLY A 351 -4.84 13.67 1.45
N LYS A 352 -5.74 14.31 2.18
CA LYS A 352 -5.78 14.18 3.64
C LYS A 352 -6.17 12.77 4.07
N ILE A 353 -5.46 12.24 5.06
CA ILE A 353 -5.73 10.95 5.67
C ILE A 353 -5.86 11.12 7.18
N LYS A 354 -6.94 10.65 7.74
CA LYS A 354 -7.16 10.47 9.18
C LYS A 354 -7.61 9.05 9.47
N LEU A 355 -7.49 8.62 10.71
CA LEU A 355 -7.90 7.28 11.12
C LEU A 355 -9.29 7.31 11.78
N ASP A 356 -10.06 6.24 11.56
CA ASP A 356 -11.29 5.96 12.30
C ASP A 356 -11.00 5.26 13.65
N ALA A 357 -12.06 4.87 14.36
CA ALA A 357 -11.95 4.18 15.65
C ALA A 357 -11.23 2.82 15.57
N ASN A 358 -11.24 2.17 14.42
CA ASN A 358 -10.52 0.92 14.16
C ASN A 358 -9.06 1.17 13.72
N ARG A 359 -8.62 2.41 13.71
CA ARG A 359 -7.30 2.83 13.20
C ARG A 359 -7.14 2.56 11.70
N GLN A 360 -8.25 2.61 10.96
CA GLN A 360 -8.33 2.51 9.51
C GLN A 360 -8.37 3.88 8.85
N ALA A 361 -7.66 4.07 7.76
CA ALA A 361 -7.67 5.31 6.99
C ALA A 361 -9.04 5.66 6.44
N ILE A 362 -9.39 6.93 6.56
CA ILE A 362 -10.39 7.63 5.75
C ILE A 362 -9.61 8.53 4.81
N GLY A 363 -9.80 8.39 3.50
CA GLY A 363 -8.98 9.07 2.50
C GLY A 363 -9.72 9.37 1.21
N THR A 364 -8.98 9.78 0.18
CA THR A 364 -9.49 10.10 -1.16
C THR A 364 -9.28 8.93 -2.11
N ASN A 365 -10.29 8.59 -2.88
CA ASN A 365 -10.24 7.61 -3.96
C ASN A 365 -10.42 8.27 -5.32
N PHE A 366 -9.88 7.64 -6.36
CA PHE A 366 -9.93 8.14 -7.73
C PHE A 366 -10.54 7.07 -8.64
N VAL A 367 -11.52 7.46 -9.47
CA VAL A 367 -11.85 6.69 -10.66
C VAL A 367 -10.99 7.25 -11.79
N THR A 368 -10.38 6.36 -12.55
CA THR A 368 -9.42 6.69 -13.59
C THR A 368 -9.74 5.99 -14.90
N GLU A 369 -9.21 6.51 -16.00
CA GLU A 369 -9.19 5.85 -17.31
C GLU A 369 -7.73 5.83 -17.81
N VAL A 370 -7.28 4.72 -18.33
CA VAL A 370 -5.93 4.59 -18.87
C VAL A 370 -5.84 5.32 -20.20
N VAL A 371 -4.87 6.21 -20.32
CA VAL A 371 -4.61 7.01 -21.53
C VAL A 371 -3.16 6.81 -22.00
N ASP A 372 -2.94 6.94 -23.30
CA ASP A 372 -1.63 7.03 -23.94
C ASP A 372 -1.23 8.50 -24.08
N ASP A 373 0.02 8.84 -23.80
CA ASP A 373 0.57 10.21 -23.96
C ASP A 373 0.92 10.58 -25.41
N GLY A 374 0.62 9.70 -26.36
CA GLY A 374 1.00 9.85 -27.77
C GLY A 374 2.45 9.50 -28.07
N LYS A 375 3.22 9.08 -27.06
CA LYS A 375 4.64 8.63 -27.18
C LYS A 375 4.80 7.19 -26.70
N GLY A 376 3.70 6.52 -26.36
CA GLY A 376 3.66 5.11 -25.93
C GLY A 376 3.81 4.91 -24.42
N ALA A 377 3.80 5.97 -23.62
CA ALA A 377 3.69 5.86 -22.17
C ALA A 377 2.22 5.91 -21.75
N LEU A 378 1.84 5.01 -20.85
CA LEU A 378 0.48 4.91 -20.35
C LEU A 378 0.37 5.52 -18.94
N PHE A 379 -0.76 6.21 -18.71
CA PHE A 379 -1.06 6.88 -17.44
C PHE A 379 -2.50 6.65 -17.00
N SER A 380 -2.73 6.55 -15.69
CA SER A 380 -4.06 6.58 -15.09
C SER A 380 -4.57 8.02 -14.99
N LYS A 381 -5.46 8.40 -15.91
CA LYS A 381 -6.06 9.74 -15.95
C LYS A 381 -7.25 9.82 -15.01
N VAL A 382 -7.27 10.83 -14.14
CA VAL A 382 -8.40 11.11 -13.25
C VAL A 382 -9.65 11.42 -14.06
N VAL A 383 -10.75 10.72 -13.79
CA VAL A 383 -12.09 11.04 -14.31
C VAL A 383 -13.05 11.41 -13.18
N LYS A 384 -12.80 10.95 -11.96
CA LYS A 384 -13.57 11.33 -10.78
C LYS A 384 -12.74 11.25 -9.51
N VAL A 385 -12.91 12.22 -8.62
CA VAL A 385 -12.30 12.24 -7.27
C VAL A 385 -13.39 12.03 -6.24
N ILE A 386 -13.16 11.13 -5.28
CA ILE A 386 -14.12 10.78 -4.24
C ILE A 386 -13.43 10.95 -2.88
N PRO A 387 -13.70 12.06 -2.17
CA PRO A 387 -13.08 12.32 -0.88
C PRO A 387 -13.78 11.56 0.26
N ASN A 388 -13.09 11.45 1.39
CA ASN A 388 -13.61 10.93 2.66
C ASN A 388 -14.19 9.51 2.58
N VAL A 389 -13.59 8.65 1.77
CA VAL A 389 -14.00 7.24 1.67
C VAL A 389 -13.63 6.52 2.96
N ASN A 390 -14.63 6.00 3.66
CA ASN A 390 -14.50 5.23 4.90
C ASN A 390 -14.61 3.72 4.65
N GLN A 391 -14.30 2.90 5.65
CA GLN A 391 -14.26 1.44 5.54
C GLN A 391 -15.63 0.80 5.28
N THR A 392 -16.74 1.46 5.65
CA THR A 392 -18.09 0.97 5.35
C THR A 392 -18.64 1.45 4.01
N LEU A 393 -17.80 2.10 3.17
CA LEU A 393 -18.12 2.59 1.83
C LEU A 393 -19.35 3.50 1.79
N GLY A 394 -19.62 4.20 2.90
CA GLY A 394 -20.81 5.05 3.06
C GLY A 394 -22.09 4.33 3.46
N TYR A 395 -22.07 3.01 3.62
CA TYR A 395 -23.21 2.27 4.18
C TYR A 395 -23.33 2.53 5.70
N ASP A 396 -24.57 2.40 6.19
CA ASP A 396 -24.80 2.29 7.64
C ASP A 396 -24.01 1.08 8.19
N PRO A 397 -23.25 1.23 9.30
CA PRO A 397 -22.43 0.15 9.85
C PRO A 397 -23.22 -1.14 10.17
N ALA A 398 -24.49 -1.03 10.61
CA ALA A 398 -25.31 -2.18 10.91
C ALA A 398 -25.80 -2.91 9.64
N VAL A 399 -25.96 -2.19 8.54
CA VAL A 399 -26.23 -2.79 7.21
C VAL A 399 -24.97 -3.44 6.67
N PHE A 400 -23.85 -2.71 6.70
CA PHE A 400 -22.58 -3.19 6.16
C PHE A 400 -22.10 -4.47 6.84
N SER A 401 -22.21 -4.57 8.16
CA SER A 401 -21.81 -5.77 8.92
C SER A 401 -22.57 -7.03 8.53
N LYS A 402 -23.81 -6.91 8.03
CA LYS A 402 -24.65 -8.04 7.59
C LYS A 402 -24.32 -8.54 6.19
N ILE A 403 -23.56 -7.80 5.40
CA ILE A 403 -23.11 -8.23 4.07
C ILE A 403 -22.16 -9.43 4.19
N GLY A 404 -21.38 -9.47 5.25
CA GLY A 404 -20.35 -10.47 5.51
C GLY A 404 -18.98 -10.00 5.05
N LEU A 405 -17.95 -10.81 5.32
CA LEU A 405 -16.58 -10.52 4.96
C LEU A 405 -16.31 -10.84 3.48
N PRO A 406 -15.45 -10.06 2.81
CA PRO A 406 -15.03 -10.35 1.45
C PRO A 406 -14.54 -11.78 1.27
N SER A 407 -15.04 -12.45 0.23
CA SER A 407 -14.63 -13.81 -0.13
C SER A 407 -14.82 -14.06 -1.63
N ARG A 408 -14.54 -15.28 -2.10
CA ARG A 408 -14.81 -15.67 -3.50
C ARG A 408 -16.27 -15.43 -3.93
N THR A 409 -17.22 -15.48 -3.00
CA THR A 409 -18.65 -15.39 -3.27
C THR A 409 -19.35 -14.20 -2.62
N VAL A 410 -18.75 -13.59 -1.61
CA VAL A 410 -19.31 -12.42 -0.88
C VAL A 410 -18.66 -11.13 -1.41
N PRO A 411 -19.48 -10.11 -1.77
CA PRO A 411 -20.93 -10.04 -1.64
C PRO A 411 -21.65 -10.76 -2.79
N GLU A 412 -22.88 -11.15 -2.56
CA GLU A 412 -23.78 -11.53 -3.65
C GLU A 412 -24.05 -10.31 -4.55
N CYS A 413 -24.30 -10.56 -5.84
CA CYS A 413 -24.70 -9.50 -6.76
C CYS A 413 -26.17 -9.14 -6.56
N LYS A 414 -26.44 -8.21 -5.64
CA LYS A 414 -27.76 -7.69 -5.31
C LYS A 414 -27.66 -6.29 -4.71
N LYS A 415 -28.77 -5.63 -4.51
CA LYS A 415 -28.84 -4.37 -3.75
C LYS A 415 -28.94 -4.69 -2.25
N TYR A 416 -28.12 -4.04 -1.45
CA TYR A 416 -28.10 -4.14 0.01
C TYR A 416 -28.75 -2.92 0.68
#